data_e176d6bc34b35a848bd3f5b17cf067ef
#
_entry.id   e176d6bc34b35a848bd3f5b17cf067ef
#
_cell.length_a   1.000
_cell.length_b   1.000
_cell.length_c   1.000
_cell.angle_alpha   90.00
_cell.angle_beta   90.00
_cell.angle_gamma   90.00
#
_symmetry.space_group_name_H-M   'P 1'
#
loop_
_entity.id
_entity.type
_entity.pdbx_description
1 polymer ?
#
loop_
_entity_poly.entity_id
_entity_poly.type
_entity_poly.pdbx_seq_one_letter_code
_entity_poly.pdbx_strand_id
1 'polypeptide(L)'
;FCPSICLYCSFSSYALGAYKDYVDNYVDALIKEIRFVAESMKGRRLDTVYMGGGTPTTLSAAQLDKVLTVVEEAFDLSRCRELTVEAGRPDSVTPDKFKVLKAHNVGRISINPQTMNQKTLDLIGRKHTVEDIKNAYAMAREAGLDNINMDMILGLPGEGVDEVYHTLNEIKAMRPESLTVHSLAIKRASRLNILRQQYTELSIENTDSIIAMTEQTARDLNMQPYYMYRQKNMAGNFENVGYAVPGLECIYNILIMEEKQTIIACGAGASTKVVFHNEGDENHSVRIERIENVKDVRSYVERIDEMIERKRKFFGENEF
;
A
#
# COMPACT_ATOMS: atom_id res chain seq x y z
N PHE A 1 -9.73 -1.82 -5.99
CA PHE A 1 -9.94 -3.10 -6.70
C PHE A 1 -8.70 -3.98 -6.58
N CYS A 2 -8.87 -5.32 -6.73
CA CYS A 2 -7.77 -6.30 -6.80
C CYS A 2 -8.08 -7.33 -7.89
N PRO A 3 -7.05 -7.97 -8.50
CA PRO A 3 -7.29 -9.06 -9.46
C PRO A 3 -8.03 -10.24 -8.82
N SER A 4 -7.67 -10.57 -7.57
CA SER A 4 -8.33 -11.58 -6.73
C SER A 4 -8.21 -11.20 -5.25
N ILE A 5 -9.03 -11.79 -4.38
CA ILE A 5 -9.01 -11.52 -2.93
C ILE A 5 -8.10 -12.54 -2.26
N CYS A 6 -7.02 -12.07 -1.66
CA CYS A 6 -6.08 -12.90 -0.92
C CYS A 6 -6.66 -13.41 0.40
N LEU A 7 -6.26 -14.61 0.81
CA LEU A 7 -6.75 -15.30 2.01
C LEU A 7 -6.54 -14.49 3.30
N TYR A 8 -5.38 -13.86 3.43
CA TYR A 8 -4.97 -13.11 4.64
C TYR A 8 -5.48 -11.66 4.66
N CYS A 9 -5.95 -11.13 3.51
CA CYS A 9 -6.29 -9.71 3.38
C CYS A 9 -7.54 -9.36 4.19
N SER A 10 -7.44 -8.28 4.97
CA SER A 10 -8.53 -7.71 5.74
C SER A 10 -8.98 -6.33 5.27
N PHE A 11 -8.35 -5.81 4.22
CA PHE A 11 -8.75 -4.57 3.59
C PHE A 11 -10.05 -4.74 2.79
N SER A 12 -10.79 -3.66 2.63
CA SER A 12 -11.95 -3.62 1.73
C SER A 12 -11.46 -3.85 0.30
N SER A 13 -11.60 -5.07 -0.18
CA SER A 13 -11.10 -5.50 -1.48
C SER A 13 -12.24 -5.98 -2.36
N TYR A 14 -12.25 -5.52 -3.61
CA TYR A 14 -13.26 -5.84 -4.60
C TYR A 14 -12.59 -6.52 -5.78
N ALA A 15 -13.00 -7.75 -6.08
CA ALA A 15 -12.49 -8.48 -7.23
C ALA A 15 -12.87 -7.75 -8.53
N LEU A 16 -11.87 -7.31 -9.30
CA LEU A 16 -12.06 -6.50 -10.51
C LEU A 16 -13.07 -7.08 -11.48
N GLY A 17 -13.06 -8.42 -11.65
CA GLY A 17 -13.98 -9.10 -12.58
C GLY A 17 -15.47 -8.87 -12.30
N ALA A 18 -15.85 -8.65 -11.02
CA ALA A 18 -17.22 -8.38 -10.62
C ALA A 18 -17.63 -6.91 -10.75
N TYR A 19 -16.66 -6.02 -10.97
CA TYR A 19 -16.85 -4.56 -10.99
C TYR A 19 -16.31 -3.89 -12.25
N LYS A 20 -15.94 -4.67 -13.28
CA LYS A 20 -15.27 -4.16 -14.48
C LYS A 20 -16.00 -2.98 -15.12
N ASP A 21 -17.31 -3.07 -15.25
CA ASP A 21 -18.15 -2.04 -15.86
C ASP A 21 -18.38 -0.81 -14.94
N TYR A 22 -17.87 -0.88 -13.70
CA TYR A 22 -18.05 0.16 -12.69
C TYR A 22 -16.78 0.97 -12.42
N VAL A 23 -15.65 0.54 -12.98
CA VAL A 23 -14.34 1.16 -12.72
C VAL A 23 -14.28 2.60 -13.22
N ASP A 24 -14.84 2.89 -14.39
CA ASP A 24 -14.85 4.25 -14.94
C ASP A 24 -15.65 5.21 -14.07
N ASN A 25 -16.83 4.80 -13.60
CA ASN A 25 -17.64 5.58 -12.67
C ASN A 25 -16.90 5.86 -11.35
N TYR A 26 -16.15 4.86 -10.86
CA TYR A 26 -15.31 5.02 -9.69
C TYR A 26 -14.16 6.02 -9.92
N VAL A 27 -13.48 5.93 -11.07
CA VAL A 27 -12.41 6.87 -11.44
C VAL A 27 -12.95 8.30 -11.55
N ASP A 28 -14.13 8.48 -12.14
CA ASP A 28 -14.76 9.81 -12.25
C ASP A 28 -15.14 10.39 -10.88
N ALA A 29 -15.67 9.55 -9.98
CA ALA A 29 -15.97 9.94 -8.61
C ALA A 29 -14.70 10.29 -7.83
N LEU A 30 -13.64 9.50 -7.96
CA LEU A 30 -12.34 9.75 -7.35
C LEU A 30 -11.75 11.08 -7.84
N ILE A 31 -11.78 11.35 -9.13
CA ILE A 31 -11.31 12.62 -9.73
C ILE A 31 -12.10 13.80 -9.18
N LYS A 32 -13.42 13.67 -9.04
CA LYS A 32 -14.27 14.71 -8.46
C LYS A 32 -13.84 15.04 -7.02
N GLU A 33 -13.55 14.03 -6.22
CA GLU A 33 -13.06 14.20 -4.85
C GLU A 33 -11.66 14.84 -4.80
N ILE A 34 -10.73 14.37 -5.65
CA ILE A 34 -9.37 14.93 -5.75
C ILE A 34 -9.41 16.42 -6.07
N ARG A 35 -10.21 16.84 -7.05
CA ARG A 35 -10.37 18.26 -7.42
C ARG A 35 -10.94 19.10 -6.29
N PHE A 36 -11.93 18.58 -5.57
CA PHE A 36 -12.47 19.25 -4.38
C PHE A 36 -11.40 19.42 -3.30
N VAL A 37 -10.63 18.37 -3.02
CA VAL A 37 -9.54 18.43 -2.03
C VAL A 37 -8.48 19.44 -2.46
N ALA A 38 -8.09 19.46 -3.72
CA ALA A 38 -7.11 20.41 -4.23
C ALA A 38 -7.56 21.85 -4.04
N GLU A 39 -8.82 22.18 -4.35
CA GLU A 39 -9.36 23.52 -4.15
C GLU A 39 -9.40 23.89 -2.66
N SER A 40 -9.81 22.94 -1.80
CA SER A 40 -9.87 23.15 -0.34
C SER A 40 -8.50 23.32 0.30
N MET A 41 -7.46 22.72 -0.28
CA MET A 41 -6.08 22.75 0.21
C MET A 41 -5.18 23.73 -0.56
N LYS A 42 -5.78 24.64 -1.32
CA LYS A 42 -5.05 25.61 -2.16
C LYS A 42 -4.02 26.40 -1.32
N GLY A 43 -2.81 26.47 -1.84
CA GLY A 43 -1.69 27.16 -1.17
C GLY A 43 -0.98 26.33 -0.09
N ARG A 44 -1.48 25.14 0.23
CA ARG A 44 -0.77 24.19 1.12
C ARG A 44 0.25 23.38 0.34
N ARG A 45 1.37 23.10 0.98
CA ARG A 45 2.44 22.25 0.43
C ARG A 45 2.06 20.77 0.56
N LEU A 46 2.29 19.99 -0.49
CA LEU A 46 2.30 18.54 -0.43
C LEU A 46 3.74 18.02 -0.25
N ASP A 47 3.97 17.23 0.78
CA ASP A 47 5.23 16.52 0.97
C ASP A 47 5.26 15.19 0.24
N THR A 48 4.13 14.47 0.23
CA THR A 48 4.02 13.16 -0.42
C THR A 48 2.67 12.98 -1.08
N VAL A 49 2.65 12.19 -2.16
CA VAL A 49 1.44 11.63 -2.77
C VAL A 49 1.59 10.11 -2.80
N TYR A 50 0.61 9.41 -2.24
CA TYR A 50 0.63 7.96 -2.16
C TYR A 50 -0.66 7.36 -2.72
N MET A 51 -0.55 6.54 -3.74
CA MET A 51 -1.67 5.81 -4.33
C MET A 51 -1.58 4.34 -3.93
N GLY A 52 -2.46 3.92 -3.02
CA GLY A 52 -2.49 2.59 -2.46
C GLY A 52 -3.90 2.05 -2.29
N GLY A 53 -4.05 1.04 -1.46
CA GLY A 53 -5.35 0.47 -1.08
C GLY A 53 -5.55 -0.97 -1.51
N GLY A 54 -6.33 -1.26 -2.56
CA GLY A 54 -6.42 -2.60 -3.14
C GLY A 54 -5.19 -2.88 -3.99
N THR A 55 -5.26 -2.55 -5.25
CA THR A 55 -4.13 -2.60 -6.19
C THR A 55 -4.36 -1.53 -7.26
N PRO A 56 -3.72 -0.36 -7.16
CA PRO A 56 -3.88 0.74 -8.11
C PRO A 56 -3.69 0.33 -9.56
N THR A 57 -2.74 -0.55 -9.83
CA THR A 57 -2.46 -1.08 -11.17
C THR A 57 -3.53 -2.03 -11.73
N THR A 58 -4.63 -2.27 -11.03
CA THR A 58 -5.83 -2.87 -11.63
C THR A 58 -6.53 -1.93 -12.60
N LEU A 59 -6.33 -0.62 -12.44
CA LEU A 59 -6.73 0.37 -13.43
C LEU A 59 -6.00 0.14 -14.75
N SER A 60 -6.64 0.46 -15.87
CA SER A 60 -5.98 0.47 -17.18
C SER A 60 -4.92 1.59 -17.24
N ALA A 61 -4.01 1.50 -18.22
CA ALA A 61 -3.02 2.56 -18.43
C ALA A 61 -3.69 3.94 -18.62
N ALA A 62 -4.77 4.00 -19.41
CA ALA A 62 -5.51 5.24 -19.63
C ALA A 62 -6.20 5.77 -18.36
N GLN A 63 -6.73 4.89 -17.51
CA GLN A 63 -7.32 5.30 -16.22
C GLN A 63 -6.27 5.78 -15.21
N LEU A 64 -5.09 5.12 -15.16
CA LEU A 64 -3.96 5.58 -14.35
C LEU A 64 -3.47 6.95 -14.81
N ASP A 65 -3.27 7.11 -16.12
CA ASP A 65 -2.89 8.38 -16.75
C ASP A 65 -3.87 9.49 -16.39
N LYS A 66 -5.17 9.22 -16.55
CA LYS A 66 -6.25 10.18 -16.21
C LYS A 66 -6.19 10.63 -14.74
N VAL A 67 -5.99 9.71 -13.80
CA VAL A 67 -5.94 10.05 -12.37
C VAL A 67 -4.66 10.83 -12.05
N LEU A 68 -3.51 10.39 -12.55
CA LEU A 68 -2.23 11.04 -12.28
C LEU A 68 -2.16 12.43 -12.91
N THR A 69 -2.67 12.61 -14.15
CA THR A 69 -2.82 13.93 -14.78
C THR A 69 -3.62 14.88 -13.90
N VAL A 70 -4.76 14.44 -13.36
CA VAL A 70 -5.57 15.28 -12.46
C VAL A 70 -4.81 15.64 -11.19
N VAL A 71 -4.02 14.76 -10.64
CA VAL A 71 -3.18 15.07 -9.47
C VAL A 71 -2.15 16.14 -9.82
N GLU A 72 -1.47 16.02 -10.96
CA GLU A 72 -0.48 17.00 -11.43
C GLU A 72 -1.09 18.36 -11.76
N GLU A 73 -2.29 18.39 -12.36
CA GLU A 73 -2.99 19.63 -12.68
C GLU A 73 -3.56 20.35 -11.45
N ALA A 74 -4.00 19.57 -10.45
CA ALA A 74 -4.75 20.10 -9.32
C ALA A 74 -3.86 20.53 -8.15
N PHE A 75 -2.65 19.97 -8.02
CA PHE A 75 -1.73 20.28 -6.92
C PHE A 75 -0.38 20.81 -7.41
N ASP A 76 0.21 21.71 -6.64
CA ASP A 76 1.62 22.08 -6.83
C ASP A 76 2.54 20.99 -6.29
N LEU A 77 3.07 20.17 -7.19
CA LEU A 77 4.00 19.08 -6.88
C LEU A 77 5.47 19.52 -6.89
N SER A 78 5.79 20.80 -7.10
CA SER A 78 7.17 21.30 -7.20
C SER A 78 8.03 21.03 -5.95
N ARG A 79 7.38 20.88 -4.81
CA ARG A 79 8.00 20.56 -3.53
C ARG A 79 7.63 19.17 -2.99
N CYS A 80 6.92 18.38 -3.79
CA CYS A 80 6.57 17.01 -3.44
C CYS A 80 7.83 16.15 -3.44
N ARG A 81 8.12 15.52 -2.31
CA ARG A 81 9.34 14.74 -2.10
C ARG A 81 9.18 13.29 -2.55
N GLU A 82 7.94 12.80 -2.61
CA GLU A 82 7.64 11.42 -2.95
C GLU A 82 6.29 11.31 -3.67
N LEU A 83 6.29 10.65 -4.81
CA LEU A 83 5.10 10.16 -5.49
C LEU A 83 5.22 8.64 -5.59
N THR A 84 4.41 7.93 -4.81
CA THR A 84 4.41 6.46 -4.73
C THR A 84 3.12 5.88 -5.29
N VAL A 85 3.24 4.81 -6.08
CA VAL A 85 2.10 4.02 -6.56
C VAL A 85 2.32 2.55 -6.24
N GLU A 86 1.37 1.91 -5.56
CA GLU A 86 1.41 0.47 -5.32
C GLU A 86 1.11 -0.31 -6.61
N ALA A 87 2.09 -1.10 -7.05
CA ALA A 87 1.97 -2.10 -8.12
C ALA A 87 2.07 -3.52 -7.55
N GLY A 88 1.52 -3.72 -6.36
CA GLY A 88 1.75 -4.84 -5.46
C GLY A 88 1.29 -6.21 -5.96
N ARG A 89 0.68 -6.28 -7.15
CA ARG A 89 0.20 -7.52 -7.77
C ARG A 89 0.80 -7.69 -9.17
N PRO A 90 1.70 -8.67 -9.38
CA PRO A 90 2.29 -8.95 -10.69
C PRO A 90 1.27 -9.17 -11.81
N ASP A 91 0.15 -9.81 -11.48
CA ASP A 91 -0.97 -10.07 -12.40
C ASP A 91 -1.82 -8.81 -12.75
N SER A 92 -1.42 -7.64 -12.26
CA SER A 92 -2.10 -6.36 -12.54
C SER A 92 -1.26 -5.38 -13.38
N VAL A 93 0.02 -5.67 -13.61
CA VAL A 93 0.94 -4.77 -14.30
C VAL A 93 1.14 -5.13 -15.77
N THR A 94 1.48 -4.14 -16.56
CA THR A 94 1.87 -4.27 -17.97
C THR A 94 2.95 -3.24 -18.30
N PRO A 95 3.74 -3.44 -19.37
CA PRO A 95 4.74 -2.44 -19.78
C PRO A 95 4.15 -1.04 -19.99
N ASP A 96 2.93 -0.93 -20.53
CA ASP A 96 2.30 0.37 -20.78
C ASP A 96 1.90 1.08 -19.49
N LYS A 97 1.47 0.33 -18.45
CA LYS A 97 1.19 0.92 -17.14
C LYS A 97 2.47 1.47 -16.49
N PHE A 98 3.59 0.73 -16.56
CA PHE A 98 4.87 1.22 -16.06
C PHE A 98 5.38 2.44 -16.83
N LYS A 99 5.17 2.52 -18.16
CA LYS A 99 5.47 3.72 -18.96
C LYS A 99 4.65 4.92 -18.47
N VAL A 100 3.35 4.73 -18.19
CA VAL A 100 2.50 5.80 -17.63
C VAL A 100 3.04 6.25 -16.27
N LEU A 101 3.32 5.32 -15.34
CA LEU A 101 3.88 5.69 -14.05
C LEU A 101 5.20 6.48 -14.19
N LYS A 102 6.07 6.06 -15.10
CA LYS A 102 7.33 6.77 -15.38
C LYS A 102 7.09 8.15 -15.98
N ALA A 103 6.16 8.29 -16.92
CA ALA A 103 5.81 9.57 -17.56
C ALA A 103 5.30 10.60 -16.55
N HIS A 104 4.59 10.16 -15.51
CA HIS A 104 4.10 10.99 -14.39
C HIS A 104 5.11 11.12 -13.24
N ASN A 105 6.40 10.85 -13.47
CA ASN A 105 7.44 10.99 -12.47
C ASN A 105 7.17 10.24 -11.15
N VAL A 106 6.46 9.09 -11.21
CA VAL A 106 6.32 8.21 -10.07
C VAL A 106 7.71 7.78 -9.63
N GLY A 107 8.12 8.22 -8.46
CA GLY A 107 9.48 7.99 -7.95
C GLY A 107 9.65 6.66 -7.23
N ARG A 108 8.56 6.07 -6.74
CA ARG A 108 8.57 4.81 -5.99
C ARG A 108 7.37 3.93 -6.35
N ILE A 109 7.62 2.64 -6.48
CA ILE A 109 6.56 1.63 -6.65
C ILE A 109 6.76 0.48 -5.65
N SER A 110 5.74 -0.36 -5.51
CA SER A 110 5.89 -1.64 -4.82
C SER A 110 5.53 -2.81 -5.73
N ILE A 111 6.32 -3.88 -5.69
CA ILE A 111 6.01 -5.17 -6.31
C ILE A 111 6.08 -6.20 -5.18
N ASN A 112 4.93 -6.73 -4.75
CA ASN A 112 4.83 -7.45 -3.49
C ASN A 112 4.71 -8.97 -3.71
N PRO A 113 5.82 -9.74 -3.62
CA PRO A 113 5.77 -11.20 -3.74
C PRO A 113 4.92 -11.83 -2.63
N GLN A 114 5.04 -11.34 -1.41
CA GLN A 114 4.60 -11.94 -0.16
C GLN A 114 5.38 -13.22 0.20
N THR A 115 5.61 -14.09 -0.78
CA THR A 115 6.46 -15.27 -0.76
C THR A 115 6.90 -15.60 -2.19
N MET A 116 8.01 -16.32 -2.32
CA MET A 116 8.50 -16.85 -3.58
C MET A 116 8.30 -18.38 -3.67
N ASN A 117 7.35 -18.91 -2.90
CA ASN A 117 6.96 -20.33 -2.93
C ASN A 117 5.61 -20.48 -3.66
N GLN A 118 5.62 -21.11 -4.83
CA GLN A 118 4.40 -21.23 -5.67
C GLN A 118 3.25 -21.90 -4.93
N LYS A 119 3.52 -22.98 -4.20
CA LYS A 119 2.50 -23.68 -3.40
C LYS A 119 1.78 -22.75 -2.41
N THR A 120 2.52 -21.85 -1.79
CA THR A 120 1.97 -20.87 -0.85
C THR A 120 1.20 -19.77 -1.57
N LEU A 121 1.70 -19.28 -2.71
CA LEU A 121 0.97 -18.32 -3.55
C LEU A 121 -0.41 -18.85 -3.93
N ASP A 122 -0.48 -20.09 -4.38
CA ASP A 122 -1.73 -20.76 -4.72
C ASP A 122 -2.67 -20.88 -3.51
N LEU A 123 -2.12 -21.30 -2.36
CA LEU A 123 -2.85 -21.43 -1.11
C LEU A 123 -3.46 -20.11 -0.62
N ILE A 124 -2.71 -19.01 -0.68
CA ILE A 124 -3.19 -17.69 -0.24
C ILE A 124 -4.05 -16.97 -1.28
N GLY A 125 -4.34 -17.61 -2.40
CA GLY A 125 -5.25 -17.12 -3.45
C GLY A 125 -4.64 -16.04 -4.35
N ARG A 126 -3.31 -16.05 -4.50
CA ARG A 126 -2.58 -15.26 -5.49
C ARG A 126 -2.44 -16.09 -6.77
N LYS A 127 -3.07 -15.65 -7.85
CA LYS A 127 -3.19 -16.42 -9.10
C LYS A 127 -2.01 -16.23 -10.07
N HIS A 128 -0.97 -15.53 -9.67
CA HIS A 128 0.26 -15.36 -10.45
C HIS A 128 1.34 -16.34 -10.00
N THR A 129 2.31 -16.55 -10.86
CA THR A 129 3.45 -17.41 -10.61
C THR A 129 4.63 -16.63 -10.01
N VAL A 130 5.60 -17.36 -9.49
CA VAL A 130 6.90 -16.78 -9.08
C VAL A 130 7.59 -16.11 -10.27
N GLU A 131 7.48 -16.68 -11.47
CA GLU A 131 8.02 -16.10 -12.69
C GLU A 131 7.33 -14.77 -13.05
N ASP A 132 6.03 -14.65 -12.84
CA ASP A 132 5.31 -13.39 -13.05
C ASP A 132 5.85 -12.27 -12.13
N ILE A 133 6.26 -12.61 -10.91
CA ILE A 133 6.89 -11.65 -9.99
C ILE A 133 8.20 -11.15 -10.56
N LYS A 134 9.07 -12.06 -11.03
CA LYS A 134 10.37 -11.72 -11.63
C LYS A 134 10.19 -10.89 -12.90
N ASN A 135 9.23 -11.27 -13.74
CA ASN A 135 8.91 -10.54 -14.96
C ASN A 135 8.37 -9.13 -14.67
N ALA A 136 7.48 -8.98 -13.68
CA ALA A 136 6.99 -7.67 -13.27
C ALA A 136 8.11 -6.77 -12.77
N TYR A 137 9.05 -7.32 -12.00
CA TYR A 137 10.22 -6.61 -11.53
C TYR A 137 11.14 -6.17 -12.68
N ALA A 138 11.44 -7.06 -13.62
CA ALA A 138 12.24 -6.76 -14.80
C ALA A 138 11.59 -5.66 -15.66
N MET A 139 10.28 -5.79 -15.95
CA MET A 139 9.52 -4.77 -16.69
C MET A 139 9.57 -3.39 -16.03
N ALA A 140 9.49 -3.33 -14.68
CA ALA A 140 9.59 -2.07 -13.96
C ALA A 140 10.96 -1.43 -14.11
N ARG A 141 12.05 -2.23 -14.01
CA ARG A 141 13.43 -1.78 -14.23
C ARG A 141 13.64 -1.30 -15.67
N GLU A 142 13.13 -2.03 -16.66
CA GLU A 142 13.19 -1.63 -18.08
C GLU A 142 12.46 -0.32 -18.34
N ALA A 143 11.39 -0.03 -17.60
CA ALA A 143 10.68 1.25 -17.65
C ALA A 143 11.42 2.40 -16.93
N GLY A 144 12.54 2.12 -16.24
CA GLY A 144 13.32 3.10 -15.48
C GLY A 144 12.71 3.46 -14.12
N LEU A 145 11.95 2.54 -13.54
CA LEU A 145 11.44 2.66 -12.16
C LEU A 145 12.43 1.99 -11.22
N ASP A 146 13.27 2.80 -10.57
CA ASP A 146 14.46 2.32 -9.86
C ASP A 146 14.31 2.27 -8.33
N ASN A 147 13.26 2.85 -7.76
CA ASN A 147 12.96 2.70 -6.33
C ASN A 147 11.77 1.73 -6.16
N ILE A 148 12.11 0.45 -6.00
CA ILE A 148 11.13 -0.64 -5.90
C ILE A 148 11.15 -1.21 -4.49
N ASN A 149 9.98 -1.22 -3.85
CA ASN A 149 9.76 -1.93 -2.61
C ASN A 149 9.23 -3.33 -2.89
N MET A 150 9.64 -4.29 -2.08
CA MET A 150 9.04 -5.61 -2.02
C MET A 150 8.45 -5.87 -0.64
N ASP A 151 7.22 -6.39 -0.58
CA ASP A 151 6.64 -6.87 0.68
C ASP A 151 6.72 -8.40 0.74
N MET A 152 7.07 -8.91 1.91
CA MET A 152 6.95 -10.32 2.25
C MET A 152 6.17 -10.52 3.54
N ILE A 153 5.59 -11.70 3.72
CA ILE A 153 4.82 -12.05 4.92
C ILE A 153 5.44 -13.27 5.56
N LEU A 154 5.80 -13.16 6.84
CA LEU A 154 6.25 -14.26 7.68
C LEU A 154 5.05 -14.91 8.37
N GLY A 155 5.11 -16.22 8.57
CA GLY A 155 4.04 -16.98 9.19
C GLY A 155 2.88 -17.27 8.24
N LEU A 156 3.11 -17.32 6.93
CA LEU A 156 2.11 -17.83 6.00
C LEU A 156 1.83 -19.32 6.26
N PRO A 157 0.59 -19.77 6.10
CA PRO A 157 0.24 -21.17 6.38
C PRO A 157 1.09 -22.15 5.58
N GLY A 158 1.77 -23.07 6.28
CA GLY A 158 2.62 -24.08 5.68
C GLY A 158 4.03 -23.63 5.30
N GLU A 159 4.43 -22.43 5.69
CA GLU A 159 5.81 -21.96 5.56
C GLU A 159 6.56 -22.04 6.88
N GLY A 160 7.77 -22.54 6.82
CA GLY A 160 8.75 -22.58 7.89
C GLY A 160 10.05 -21.87 7.49
N VAL A 161 11.14 -22.24 8.15
CA VAL A 161 12.46 -21.65 7.93
C VAL A 161 12.93 -21.78 6.48
N ASP A 162 12.74 -22.93 5.85
CA ASP A 162 13.25 -23.22 4.51
C ASP A 162 12.54 -22.40 3.44
N GLU A 163 11.22 -22.25 3.53
CA GLU A 163 10.43 -21.45 2.60
C GLU A 163 10.74 -19.95 2.74
N VAL A 164 10.94 -19.47 3.97
CA VAL A 164 11.34 -18.08 4.21
C VAL A 164 12.76 -17.85 3.68
N TYR A 165 13.69 -18.76 3.94
CA TYR A 165 15.04 -18.67 3.41
C TYR A 165 15.07 -18.63 1.89
N HIS A 166 14.27 -19.49 1.21
CA HIS A 166 14.12 -19.45 -0.24
C HIS A 166 13.61 -18.10 -0.71
N THR A 167 12.55 -17.58 -0.11
CA THR A 167 11.97 -16.27 -0.46
C THR A 167 12.99 -15.13 -0.31
N LEU A 168 13.74 -15.12 0.78
CA LEU A 168 14.78 -14.11 1.02
C LEU A 168 15.92 -14.16 0.00
N ASN A 169 16.35 -15.35 -0.42
CA ASN A 169 17.36 -15.50 -1.46
C ASN A 169 16.88 -15.00 -2.81
N GLU A 170 15.65 -15.26 -3.19
CA GLU A 170 15.05 -14.74 -4.41
C GLU A 170 14.95 -13.20 -4.40
N ILE A 171 14.50 -12.61 -3.29
CA ILE A 171 14.46 -11.16 -3.09
C ILE A 171 15.88 -10.57 -3.16
N LYS A 172 16.85 -11.22 -2.50
CA LYS A 172 18.24 -10.78 -2.52
C LYS A 172 18.84 -10.78 -3.93
N ALA A 173 18.49 -11.78 -4.74
CA ALA A 173 18.93 -11.85 -6.15
C ALA A 173 18.35 -10.70 -7.00
N MET A 174 17.13 -10.28 -6.75
CA MET A 174 16.48 -9.15 -7.43
C MET A 174 17.01 -7.79 -6.99
N ARG A 175 17.52 -7.65 -5.74
CA ARG A 175 18.11 -6.42 -5.18
C ARG A 175 17.16 -5.21 -5.24
N PRO A 176 15.99 -5.27 -4.56
CA PRO A 176 15.12 -4.10 -4.43
C PRO A 176 15.77 -3.01 -3.55
N GLU A 177 15.27 -1.79 -3.62
CA GLU A 177 15.71 -0.66 -2.81
C GLU A 177 15.10 -0.65 -1.42
N SER A 178 13.97 -1.32 -1.23
CA SER A 178 13.33 -1.47 0.07
C SER A 178 12.62 -2.82 0.20
N LEU A 179 12.55 -3.30 1.44
CA LEU A 179 11.90 -4.54 1.82
C LEU A 179 11.01 -4.28 3.03
N THR A 180 9.73 -4.62 2.90
CA THR A 180 8.81 -4.60 4.04
C THR A 180 8.54 -6.03 4.48
N VAL A 181 8.86 -6.34 5.73
CA VAL A 181 8.63 -7.63 6.34
C VAL A 181 7.42 -7.55 7.25
N HIS A 182 6.35 -8.24 6.87
CA HIS A 182 5.13 -8.34 7.65
C HIS A 182 5.10 -9.65 8.42
N SER A 183 4.73 -9.60 9.69
CA SER A 183 4.30 -10.79 10.42
C SER A 183 2.80 -10.97 10.22
N LEU A 184 2.39 -12.17 9.83
CA LEU A 184 0.98 -12.46 9.54
C LEU A 184 0.09 -12.10 10.72
N ALA A 185 -0.86 -11.20 10.52
CA ALA A 185 -1.88 -10.86 11.50
C ALA A 185 -3.21 -11.52 11.12
N ILE A 186 -3.71 -12.42 11.94
CA ILE A 186 -5.01 -13.07 11.73
C ILE A 186 -6.11 -12.11 12.18
N LYS A 187 -6.63 -11.33 11.25
CA LYS A 187 -7.68 -10.35 11.51
C LYS A 187 -9.06 -10.99 11.37
N ARG A 188 -10.01 -10.50 12.19
CA ARG A 188 -11.38 -11.01 12.24
C ARG A 188 -12.07 -11.07 10.86
N ALA A 189 -11.83 -10.08 10.01
CA ALA A 189 -12.43 -9.97 8.68
C ALA A 189 -11.66 -10.72 7.57
N SER A 190 -10.48 -11.31 7.86
CA SER A 190 -9.73 -12.06 6.86
C SER A 190 -10.41 -13.39 6.55
N ARG A 191 -10.33 -13.82 5.29
CA ARG A 191 -10.83 -15.15 4.88
C ARG A 191 -10.09 -16.27 5.61
N LEU A 192 -8.83 -16.07 5.94
CA LEU A 192 -8.03 -17.01 6.75
C LEU A 192 -8.67 -17.27 8.12
N ASN A 193 -9.19 -16.23 8.77
CA ASN A 193 -9.88 -16.40 10.05
C ASN A 193 -11.28 -17.03 9.87
N ILE A 194 -12.01 -16.62 8.83
CA ILE A 194 -13.37 -17.14 8.54
C ILE A 194 -13.30 -18.63 8.21
N LEU A 195 -12.28 -19.04 7.45
CA LEU A 195 -12.08 -20.42 7.00
C LEU A 195 -11.07 -21.19 7.86
N ARG A 196 -10.81 -20.71 9.09
CA ARG A 196 -9.77 -21.23 9.98
C ARG A 196 -9.80 -22.75 10.13
N GLN A 197 -10.98 -23.34 10.19
CA GLN A 197 -11.13 -24.80 10.32
C GLN A 197 -10.56 -25.58 9.13
N GLN A 198 -10.48 -24.99 7.94
CA GLN A 198 -9.92 -25.61 6.75
C GLN A 198 -8.38 -25.58 6.72
N TYR A 199 -7.76 -24.79 7.59
CA TYR A 199 -6.31 -24.57 7.65
C TYR A 199 -5.69 -24.97 8.99
N THR A 200 -6.42 -25.73 9.82
CA THR A 200 -5.95 -26.17 11.16
C THR A 200 -4.75 -27.08 11.13
N GLU A 201 -4.55 -27.79 10.02
CA GLU A 201 -3.41 -28.70 9.83
C GLU A 201 -2.14 -28.00 9.36
N LEU A 202 -2.23 -26.73 8.95
CA LEU A 202 -1.08 -25.97 8.47
C LEU A 202 -0.44 -25.21 9.64
N SER A 203 0.85 -25.43 9.83
CA SER A 203 1.65 -24.67 10.79
C SER A 203 1.69 -23.19 10.38
N ILE A 204 1.64 -22.31 11.37
CA ILE A 204 1.94 -20.88 11.23
C ILE A 204 3.17 -20.66 12.10
N GLU A 205 4.32 -20.55 11.46
CA GLU A 205 5.60 -20.44 12.14
C GLU A 205 6.23 -19.07 11.90
N ASN A 206 6.56 -18.38 12.99
CA ASN A 206 7.37 -17.16 12.96
C ASN A 206 8.20 -17.12 14.23
N THR A 207 9.51 -17.20 14.11
CA THR A 207 10.46 -17.41 15.19
C THR A 207 11.56 -16.36 15.17
N ASP A 208 12.30 -16.23 16.27
CA ASP A 208 13.47 -15.33 16.34
C ASP A 208 14.51 -15.64 15.25
N SER A 209 14.69 -16.90 14.89
CA SER A 209 15.62 -17.30 13.82
C SER A 209 15.16 -16.80 12.44
N ILE A 210 13.85 -16.83 12.17
CA ILE A 210 13.27 -16.30 10.94
C ILE A 210 13.45 -14.78 10.89
N ILE A 211 13.19 -14.07 11.98
CA ILE A 211 13.41 -12.63 12.08
C ILE A 211 14.89 -12.29 11.85
N ALA A 212 15.81 -13.00 12.50
CA ALA A 212 17.24 -12.78 12.31
C ALA A 212 17.70 -12.97 10.84
N MET A 213 17.12 -13.92 10.12
CA MET A 213 17.39 -14.10 8.69
C MET A 213 16.91 -12.90 7.86
N THR A 214 15.74 -12.32 8.16
CA THR A 214 15.24 -11.13 7.45
C THR A 214 16.14 -9.93 7.70
N GLU A 215 16.55 -9.71 8.94
CA GLU A 215 17.49 -8.63 9.29
C GLU A 215 18.85 -8.80 8.60
N GLN A 216 19.37 -10.03 8.55
CA GLN A 216 20.64 -10.31 7.88
C GLN A 216 20.52 -10.03 6.38
N THR A 217 19.41 -10.45 5.75
CA THR A 217 19.16 -10.17 4.33
C THR A 217 19.07 -8.68 4.05
N ALA A 218 18.40 -7.91 4.91
CA ALA A 218 18.34 -6.45 4.78
C ALA A 218 19.74 -5.83 4.87
N ARG A 219 20.57 -6.24 5.83
CA ARG A 219 21.99 -5.83 5.95
C ARG A 219 22.81 -6.16 4.70
N ASP A 220 22.64 -7.36 4.15
CA ASP A 220 23.34 -7.80 2.93
C ASP A 220 22.94 -6.98 1.70
N LEU A 221 21.74 -6.38 1.71
CA LEU A 221 21.25 -5.45 0.69
C LEU A 221 21.57 -3.99 1.00
N ASN A 222 22.39 -3.71 2.02
CA ASN A 222 22.72 -2.36 2.52
C ASN A 222 21.48 -1.55 2.97
N MET A 223 20.43 -2.23 3.43
CA MET A 223 19.23 -1.61 3.93
C MET A 223 19.31 -1.40 5.45
N GLN A 224 18.62 -0.37 5.93
CA GLN A 224 18.43 -0.08 7.35
C GLN A 224 16.95 -0.06 7.69
N PRO A 225 16.54 -0.45 8.92
CA PRO A 225 15.16 -0.29 9.35
C PRO A 225 14.84 1.21 9.46
N TYR A 226 13.68 1.63 8.95
CA TYR A 226 13.28 3.04 8.95
C TYR A 226 11.89 3.27 9.56
N TYR A 227 11.06 2.23 9.66
CA TYR A 227 9.83 2.25 10.43
C TYR A 227 9.48 0.86 10.95
N MET A 228 8.72 0.82 12.04
CA MET A 228 8.16 -0.42 12.56
C MET A 228 6.78 -0.17 13.15
N TYR A 229 5.93 -1.18 13.13
CA TYR A 229 4.65 -1.13 13.81
C TYR A 229 4.17 -2.53 14.21
N ARG A 230 3.38 -2.57 15.28
CA ARG A 230 2.77 -3.81 15.78
C ARG A 230 1.25 -3.76 15.63
N GLN A 231 0.68 -4.89 15.28
CA GLN A 231 -0.77 -5.12 15.28
C GLN A 231 -1.14 -6.18 16.31
N LYS A 232 -2.43 -6.28 16.62
CA LYS A 232 -2.94 -7.37 17.48
C LYS A 232 -2.96 -8.70 16.71
N ASN A 233 -2.71 -9.81 17.41
CA ASN A 233 -2.77 -11.18 16.87
C ASN A 233 -1.79 -11.46 15.73
N MET A 234 -0.56 -11.01 15.86
CA MET A 234 0.52 -11.30 14.90
C MET A 234 1.19 -12.64 15.22
N ALA A 235 1.55 -13.36 14.17
CA ALA A 235 2.31 -14.61 14.29
C ALA A 235 3.65 -14.36 15.00
N GLY A 236 3.96 -15.14 16.03
CA GLY A 236 5.17 -14.99 16.85
C GLY A 236 5.20 -13.72 17.72
N ASN A 237 4.17 -12.88 17.67
CA ASN A 237 4.10 -11.59 18.38
C ASN A 237 5.22 -10.58 17.99
N PHE A 238 5.72 -10.69 16.76
CA PHE A 238 6.74 -9.80 16.20
C PHE A 238 6.15 -8.58 15.50
N GLU A 239 6.97 -7.55 15.29
CA GLU A 239 6.63 -6.33 14.58
C GLU A 239 6.65 -6.53 13.05
N ASN A 240 5.97 -5.62 12.35
CA ASN A 240 6.23 -5.35 10.93
C ASN A 240 7.36 -4.33 10.83
N VAL A 241 8.33 -4.58 9.99
CA VAL A 241 9.50 -3.71 9.83
C VAL A 241 9.70 -3.36 8.36
N GLY A 242 9.87 -2.07 8.08
CA GLY A 242 10.30 -1.58 6.77
C GLY A 242 11.81 -1.32 6.78
N TYR A 243 12.50 -1.90 5.80
CA TYR A 243 13.92 -1.70 5.54
C TYR A 243 14.09 -0.98 4.21
N ALA A 244 15.04 -0.06 4.12
CA ALA A 244 15.37 0.63 2.88
C ALA A 244 16.86 0.93 2.80
N VAL A 245 17.37 1.05 1.57
CA VAL A 245 18.66 1.67 1.32
C VAL A 245 18.58 3.13 1.77
N PRO A 246 19.56 3.64 2.55
CA PRO A 246 19.54 5.02 3.05
C PRO A 246 19.28 6.06 1.95
N GLY A 247 18.29 6.92 2.16
CA GLY A 247 17.84 7.93 1.20
C GLY A 247 16.73 7.46 0.24
N LEU A 248 16.32 6.18 0.31
CA LEU A 248 15.24 5.60 -0.52
C LEU A 248 14.05 5.10 0.33
N GLU A 249 13.97 5.58 1.59
CA GLU A 249 12.87 5.27 2.50
C GLU A 249 11.54 5.81 1.96
N CYS A 250 10.45 5.14 2.26
CA CYS A 250 9.10 5.65 1.97
C CYS A 250 8.74 6.74 2.99
N ILE A 251 8.78 7.99 2.56
CA ILE A 251 8.49 9.15 3.41
C ILE A 251 7.04 9.09 3.93
N TYR A 252 6.09 8.69 3.08
CA TYR A 252 4.70 8.52 3.49
C TYR A 252 4.56 7.53 4.66
N ASN A 253 5.30 6.42 4.65
CA ASN A 253 5.25 5.44 5.74
C ASN A 253 5.76 6.04 7.06
N ILE A 254 6.81 6.84 7.01
CA ILE A 254 7.32 7.56 8.19
C ILE A 254 6.26 8.52 8.70
N LEU A 255 5.71 9.37 7.83
CA LEU A 255 4.77 10.42 8.23
C LEU A 255 3.46 9.87 8.81
N ILE A 256 2.96 8.74 8.28
CA ILE A 256 1.72 8.12 8.81
C ILE A 256 1.95 7.49 10.18
N MET A 257 3.14 6.92 10.43
CA MET A 257 3.50 6.29 11.71
C MET A 257 3.81 7.34 12.79
N GLU A 258 4.52 8.40 12.44
CA GLU A 258 4.87 9.48 13.36
C GLU A 258 3.69 10.39 13.75
N GLU A 259 2.58 10.31 13.02
CA GLU A 259 1.36 11.12 13.24
C GLU A 259 1.60 12.64 13.32
N LYS A 260 2.64 13.13 12.63
CA LYS A 260 3.05 14.54 12.67
C LYS A 260 2.42 15.41 11.60
N GLN A 261 1.85 14.78 10.57
CA GLN A 261 1.24 15.50 9.45
C GLN A 261 -0.18 15.05 9.19
N THR A 262 -0.98 15.99 8.72
CA THR A 262 -2.30 15.73 8.17
C THR A 262 -2.16 14.93 6.87
N ILE A 263 -2.97 13.87 6.74
CA ILE A 263 -3.07 13.04 5.53
C ILE A 263 -4.48 13.16 5.00
N ILE A 264 -4.63 13.81 3.86
CA ILE A 264 -5.93 13.90 3.18
C ILE A 264 -6.05 12.70 2.24
N ALA A 265 -7.10 11.93 2.43
CA ALA A 265 -7.31 10.69 1.68
C ALA A 265 -8.57 10.77 0.82
N CYS A 266 -8.46 10.27 -0.42
CA CYS A 266 -9.55 10.18 -1.41
C CYS A 266 -9.79 8.72 -1.78
N GLY A 267 -11.02 8.39 -2.17
CA GLY A 267 -11.41 7.06 -2.62
C GLY A 267 -12.31 6.31 -1.64
N ALA A 268 -12.86 5.17 -2.09
CA ALA A 268 -13.71 4.33 -1.27
C ALA A 268 -12.92 3.73 -0.10
N GLY A 269 -13.46 3.89 1.11
CA GLY A 269 -12.82 3.43 2.35
C GLY A 269 -11.60 4.25 2.78
N ALA A 270 -11.33 5.37 2.13
CA ALA A 270 -10.25 6.27 2.51
C ALA A 270 -10.55 6.94 3.85
N SER A 271 -9.52 7.10 4.67
CA SER A 271 -9.56 7.75 5.98
C SER A 271 -8.63 8.96 5.97
N THR A 272 -9.21 10.15 5.88
CA THR A 272 -8.47 11.40 6.09
C THR A 272 -8.13 11.51 7.57
N LYS A 273 -6.86 11.72 7.89
CA LYS A 273 -6.34 11.93 9.25
C LYS A 273 -5.86 13.36 9.38
N VAL A 274 -6.55 14.16 10.18
CA VAL A 274 -6.18 15.54 10.45
C VAL A 274 -5.46 15.62 11.79
N VAL A 275 -4.29 16.24 11.78
CA VAL A 275 -3.44 16.41 12.96
C VAL A 275 -3.48 17.88 13.37
N PHE A 276 -3.97 18.14 14.59
CA PHE A 276 -3.99 19.45 15.21
C PHE A 276 -2.83 19.53 16.21
N HIS A 277 -1.97 20.51 16.01
CA HIS A 277 -0.87 20.80 16.92
C HIS A 277 -1.33 21.80 17.97
N ASN A 278 -1.18 21.46 19.25
CA ASN A 278 -1.48 22.38 20.34
C ASN A 278 -0.33 23.35 20.50
N GLU A 279 -0.49 24.57 19.99
CA GLU A 279 0.49 25.64 20.20
C GLU A 279 0.58 25.98 21.70
N GLY A 280 1.79 25.91 22.27
CA GLY A 280 2.03 26.20 23.68
C GLY A 280 1.97 25.02 24.65
N ASP A 281 1.75 23.80 24.16
CA ASP A 281 1.88 22.58 24.98
C ASP A 281 3.33 22.11 25.04
N GLU A 282 3.96 22.16 26.21
CA GLU A 282 5.33 21.69 26.45
C GLU A 282 5.52 20.19 26.10
N ASN A 283 4.46 19.41 26.11
CA ASN A 283 4.50 17.99 25.77
C ASN A 283 4.28 17.71 24.27
N HIS A 284 4.12 18.74 23.43
CA HIS A 284 3.85 18.63 21.99
C HIS A 284 2.70 17.68 21.68
N SER A 285 1.66 17.67 22.51
CA SER A 285 0.50 16.80 22.30
C SER A 285 -0.22 17.16 21.02
N VAL A 286 -0.70 16.13 20.31
CA VAL A 286 -1.48 16.30 19.09
C VAL A 286 -2.88 15.74 19.29
N ARG A 287 -3.89 16.45 18.77
CA ARG A 287 -5.25 15.92 18.63
C ARG A 287 -5.44 15.41 17.21
N ILE A 288 -5.93 14.19 17.06
CA ILE A 288 -6.14 13.57 15.77
C ILE A 288 -7.62 13.34 15.54
N GLU A 289 -8.11 13.82 14.42
CA GLU A 289 -9.47 13.56 13.97
C GLU A 289 -9.48 12.86 12.62
N ARG A 290 -10.52 12.07 12.35
CA ARG A 290 -10.65 11.30 11.12
C ARG A 290 -11.96 11.58 10.41
N ILE A 291 -11.88 11.65 9.07
CA ILE A 291 -13.03 11.74 8.19
C ILE A 291 -13.00 10.51 7.30
N GLU A 292 -14.01 9.68 7.43
CA GLU A 292 -14.09 8.39 6.74
C GLU A 292 -14.99 8.48 5.51
N ASN A 293 -14.51 8.00 4.39
CA ASN A 293 -15.35 7.69 3.23
C ASN A 293 -16.03 6.33 3.43
N VAL A 294 -17.18 6.14 2.82
CA VAL A 294 -17.84 4.83 2.80
C VAL A 294 -16.94 3.79 2.14
N LYS A 295 -16.94 2.57 2.69
CA LYS A 295 -16.05 1.50 2.20
C LYS A 295 -16.53 0.86 0.92
N ASP A 296 -17.85 0.73 0.78
CA ASP A 296 -18.46 0.11 -0.40
C ASP A 296 -18.29 0.99 -1.64
N VAL A 297 -17.75 0.41 -2.71
CA VAL A 297 -17.41 1.12 -3.95
C VAL A 297 -18.65 1.72 -4.62
N ARG A 298 -19.78 1.00 -4.65
CA ARG A 298 -21.02 1.51 -5.26
C ARG A 298 -21.57 2.67 -4.45
N SER A 299 -21.66 2.49 -3.14
CA SER A 299 -22.08 3.55 -2.22
C SER A 299 -21.17 4.78 -2.31
N TYR A 300 -19.84 4.60 -2.52
CA TYR A 300 -18.93 5.71 -2.70
C TYR A 300 -19.24 6.51 -3.96
N VAL A 301 -19.44 5.84 -5.10
CA VAL A 301 -19.77 6.48 -6.37
C VAL A 301 -21.12 7.18 -6.30
N GLU A 302 -22.16 6.50 -5.80
CA GLU A 302 -23.52 7.04 -5.69
C GLU A 302 -23.62 8.21 -4.71
N ARG A 303 -22.77 8.23 -3.69
CA ARG A 303 -22.78 9.22 -2.60
C ARG A 303 -21.54 10.10 -2.60
N ILE A 304 -20.88 10.27 -3.75
CA ILE A 304 -19.64 11.06 -3.84
C ILE A 304 -19.83 12.50 -3.35
N ASP A 305 -20.98 13.11 -3.65
CA ASP A 305 -21.28 14.47 -3.20
C ASP A 305 -21.41 14.56 -1.66
N GLU A 306 -21.91 13.50 -1.03
CA GLU A 306 -21.96 13.42 0.44
C GLU A 306 -20.54 13.27 1.03
N MET A 307 -19.64 12.47 0.41
CA MET A 307 -18.26 12.35 0.87
C MET A 307 -17.53 13.69 0.78
N ILE A 308 -17.76 14.43 -0.29
CA ILE A 308 -17.22 15.77 -0.50
C ILE A 308 -17.80 16.74 0.56
N GLU A 309 -19.10 16.69 0.80
CA GLU A 309 -19.76 17.58 1.77
C GLU A 309 -19.29 17.33 3.21
N ARG A 310 -19.03 16.08 3.59
CA ARG A 310 -18.43 15.75 4.89
C ARG A 310 -17.06 16.42 5.08
N LYS A 311 -16.22 16.36 4.04
CA LYS A 311 -14.91 17.02 4.04
C LYS A 311 -15.05 18.55 4.05
N ARG A 312 -15.97 19.09 3.23
CA ARG A 312 -16.24 20.54 3.17
C ARG A 312 -16.63 21.09 4.53
N LYS A 313 -17.57 20.44 5.19
CA LYS A 313 -18.02 20.82 6.53
C LYS A 313 -16.87 20.79 7.52
N PHE A 314 -16.12 19.70 7.53
CA PHE A 314 -15.01 19.55 8.48
C PHE A 314 -13.91 20.59 8.23
N PHE A 315 -13.52 20.82 6.98
CA PHE A 315 -12.48 21.81 6.64
C PHE A 315 -12.95 23.25 6.88
N GLY A 316 -14.23 23.53 6.77
CA GLY A 316 -14.81 24.86 7.09
C GLY A 316 -14.97 25.14 8.58
N GLU A 317 -15.07 24.11 9.40
CA GLU A 317 -15.22 24.23 10.86
C GLU A 317 -13.87 24.17 11.62
N ASN A 318 -12.78 23.77 10.97
CA ASN A 318 -11.49 23.51 11.60
C ASN A 318 -10.34 24.16 10.83
N GLU A 319 -9.52 24.93 11.53
CA GLU A 319 -8.21 25.35 11.05
C GLU A 319 -7.17 24.33 11.49
N PHE A 320 -6.35 23.78 10.54
CA PHE A 320 -5.33 22.78 10.83
C PHE A 320 -4.13 22.88 9.87
#